data_03fdc7f0a900a3c694924999b322b945
#
_entry.id   03fdc7f0a900a3c694924999b322b945
#
_cell.length_a   1.000
_cell.length_b   1.000
_cell.length_c   1.000
_cell.angle_alpha   90.00
_cell.angle_beta   90.00
_cell.angle_gamma   90.00
#
_symmetry.space_group_name_H-M   'P 1'
#
loop_
_entity.id
_entity.type
_entity.pdbx_description
1 polymer ?
#
loop_
_entity_poly.entity_id
_entity_poly.type
_entity_poly.pdbx_seq_one_letter_code
_entity_poly.pdbx_strand_id
1 'polypeptide(L)'
;VVYYDNIPEELKKLDQWVCANDGSKVPMKAWENEAASSTNPETWSDFETALESYNQHYYDYCGFVFADNGYIGIDIDEGYDEDGLMSVLGADIVGKCHSYTEKSRSGRGFHILLRGTLPFKGKNNLAGVEIYKAARYFIMTGNTLLYREIIENQEAIDYVVEKYFPEARETSDKVVVGRDKIYAPVWEEPVVNGRVKLRPVYPRIPDGSRNICLTSLAGMLHNQGYSKSQIYEELLYANTVACDPPLDRNELRTICNSVTRYKR
;
A
#
# COMPACT_ATOMS: atom_id res chain seq x y z
N VAL A 1 -17.06 2.40 -13.13
CA VAL A 1 -16.98 2.89 -14.53
C VAL A 1 -15.51 2.82 -14.94
N VAL A 2 -15.24 2.27 -16.13
CA VAL A 2 -13.89 2.14 -16.71
C VAL A 2 -13.75 2.98 -17.98
N TYR A 3 -12.54 3.46 -18.25
CA TYR A 3 -12.21 4.34 -19.39
C TYR A 3 -10.89 3.89 -20.00
N TYR A 4 -10.89 2.72 -20.67
CA TYR A 4 -9.68 2.11 -21.23
C TYR A 4 -8.96 2.97 -22.27
N ASP A 5 -9.64 3.93 -22.90
CA ASP A 5 -9.00 4.91 -23.78
C ASP A 5 -7.96 5.77 -23.06
N ASN A 6 -8.12 6.00 -21.75
CA ASN A 6 -7.20 6.79 -20.92
C ASN A 6 -5.96 6.02 -20.43
N ILE A 7 -5.88 4.72 -20.70
CA ILE A 7 -4.70 3.94 -20.34
C ILE A 7 -3.52 4.38 -21.20
N PRO A 8 -2.33 4.60 -20.61
CA PRO A 8 -1.15 5.02 -21.35
C PRO A 8 -0.82 4.06 -22.50
N GLU A 9 -0.55 4.63 -23.69
CA GLU A 9 -0.23 3.86 -24.90
C GLU A 9 1.00 2.97 -24.76
N GLU A 10 1.94 3.34 -23.89
CA GLU A 10 3.11 2.51 -23.61
C GLU A 10 2.74 1.18 -22.95
N LEU A 11 1.69 1.13 -22.12
CA LEU A 11 1.20 -0.12 -21.52
C LEU A 11 0.41 -0.96 -22.51
N LYS A 12 -0.37 -0.33 -23.39
CA LYS A 12 -1.17 -1.02 -24.40
C LYS A 12 -0.31 -1.80 -25.39
N LYS A 13 0.96 -1.40 -25.57
CA LYS A 13 1.93 -2.06 -26.47
C LYS A 13 2.58 -3.32 -25.87
N LEU A 14 2.29 -3.63 -24.63
CA LEU A 14 2.89 -4.76 -23.91
C LEU A 14 1.92 -5.95 -23.88
N ASP A 15 2.44 -7.15 -24.09
CA ASP A 15 1.68 -8.40 -23.95
C ASP A 15 1.64 -8.83 -22.48
N GLN A 16 1.13 -7.94 -21.62
CA GLN A 16 1.07 -8.10 -20.15
C GLN A 16 -0.36 -7.93 -19.61
N TRP A 17 -1.35 -8.31 -20.41
CA TRP A 17 -2.75 -8.12 -20.06
C TRP A 17 -3.43 -9.44 -19.70
N VAL A 18 -4.33 -9.34 -18.75
CA VAL A 18 -5.21 -10.42 -18.29
C VAL A 18 -6.61 -9.86 -18.12
N CYS A 19 -7.58 -10.74 -17.93
CA CYS A 19 -8.95 -10.34 -17.60
C CYS A 19 -9.27 -10.61 -16.13
N ALA A 20 -10.39 -10.06 -15.64
CA ALA A 20 -10.87 -10.30 -14.29
C ALA A 20 -12.39 -10.22 -14.22
N ASN A 21 -12.97 -11.02 -13.32
CA ASN A 21 -14.39 -10.94 -12.95
C ASN A 21 -14.59 -10.00 -11.75
N ASP A 22 -15.76 -9.38 -11.67
CA ASP A 22 -16.12 -8.60 -10.50
C ASP A 22 -16.17 -9.47 -9.24
N GLY A 23 -15.72 -8.91 -8.12
CA GLY A 23 -15.63 -9.65 -6.85
C GLY A 23 -14.50 -10.68 -6.76
N SER A 24 -13.77 -10.96 -7.85
CA SER A 24 -12.64 -11.89 -7.86
C SER A 24 -11.30 -11.16 -7.82
N LYS A 25 -10.30 -11.78 -7.17
CA LYS A 25 -8.88 -11.37 -7.22
C LYS A 25 -8.05 -12.29 -8.13
N VAL A 26 -8.69 -13.27 -8.78
CA VAL A 26 -8.02 -14.23 -9.65
C VAL A 26 -7.94 -13.64 -11.06
N PRO A 27 -6.73 -13.48 -11.64
CA PRO A 27 -6.60 -13.10 -13.04
C PRO A 27 -7.05 -14.25 -13.94
N MET A 28 -7.65 -13.91 -15.07
CA MET A 28 -8.18 -14.85 -16.06
C MET A 28 -7.49 -14.64 -17.40
N LYS A 29 -7.30 -15.71 -18.15
CA LYS A 29 -6.88 -15.62 -19.56
C LYS A 29 -8.00 -15.00 -20.39
N ALA A 30 -7.66 -14.17 -21.35
CA ALA A 30 -8.64 -13.63 -22.27
C ALA A 30 -9.32 -14.77 -23.08
N TRP A 31 -10.66 -14.71 -23.19
CA TRP A 31 -11.47 -15.69 -23.95
C TRP A 31 -11.47 -17.14 -23.44
N GLU A 32 -10.74 -17.43 -22.37
CA GLU A 32 -10.67 -18.77 -21.78
C GLU A 32 -11.24 -18.73 -20.38
N ASN A 33 -12.08 -19.71 -20.00
CA ASN A 33 -12.57 -19.83 -18.64
C ASN A 33 -11.51 -20.49 -17.72
N GLU A 34 -10.27 -19.98 -17.80
CA GLU A 34 -9.11 -20.47 -17.06
C GLU A 34 -8.41 -19.34 -16.33
N ALA A 35 -7.86 -19.64 -15.17
CA ALA A 35 -7.05 -18.70 -14.42
C ALA A 35 -5.73 -18.40 -15.16
N ALA A 36 -5.38 -17.13 -15.22
CA ALA A 36 -4.05 -16.68 -15.58
C ALA A 36 -3.13 -16.67 -14.35
N SER A 37 -1.83 -16.57 -14.59
CA SER A 37 -0.83 -16.46 -13.55
C SER A 37 -0.09 -15.13 -13.67
N SER A 38 0.03 -14.37 -12.60
CA SER A 38 0.83 -13.14 -12.57
C SER A 38 2.35 -13.37 -12.70
N THR A 39 2.78 -14.63 -12.82
CA THR A 39 4.19 -15.03 -12.97
C THR A 39 4.47 -15.86 -14.21
N ASN A 40 3.44 -16.23 -14.98
CA ASN A 40 3.62 -17.00 -16.22
C ASN A 40 3.14 -16.19 -17.43
N PRO A 41 4.06 -15.60 -18.23
CA PRO A 41 3.72 -14.81 -19.41
C PRO A 41 2.90 -15.54 -20.47
N GLU A 42 2.96 -16.86 -20.55
CA GLU A 42 2.17 -17.66 -21.50
C GLU A 42 0.65 -17.57 -21.25
N THR A 43 0.26 -17.07 -20.07
CA THR A 43 -1.15 -16.90 -19.69
C THR A 43 -1.65 -15.47 -19.90
N TRP A 44 -0.82 -14.57 -20.41
CA TRP A 44 -1.16 -13.18 -20.68
C TRP A 44 -1.53 -12.98 -22.15
N SER A 45 -2.13 -11.84 -22.46
CA SER A 45 -2.46 -11.43 -23.82
C SER A 45 -1.96 -10.02 -24.12
N ASP A 46 -2.08 -9.58 -25.36
CA ASP A 46 -2.02 -8.18 -25.72
C ASP A 46 -3.25 -7.42 -25.17
N PHE A 47 -3.17 -6.09 -25.19
CA PHE A 47 -4.25 -5.21 -24.69
C PHE A 47 -5.55 -5.36 -25.49
N GLU A 48 -5.45 -5.45 -26.81
CA GLU A 48 -6.62 -5.49 -27.70
C GLU A 48 -7.43 -6.76 -27.48
N THR A 49 -6.77 -7.89 -27.32
CA THR A 49 -7.40 -9.18 -27.00
C THR A 49 -8.13 -9.13 -25.63
N ALA A 50 -7.51 -8.55 -24.61
CA ALA A 50 -8.16 -8.38 -23.31
C ALA A 50 -9.33 -7.40 -23.37
N LEU A 51 -9.17 -6.29 -24.11
CA LEU A 51 -10.20 -5.27 -24.30
C LEU A 51 -11.40 -5.81 -25.07
N GLU A 52 -11.16 -6.62 -26.12
CA GLU A 52 -12.25 -7.24 -26.87
C GLU A 52 -13.05 -8.20 -25.99
N SER A 53 -12.38 -9.00 -25.15
CA SER A 53 -13.03 -9.88 -24.19
C SER A 53 -13.92 -9.12 -23.19
N TYR A 54 -13.45 -7.96 -22.73
CA TYR A 54 -14.26 -7.03 -21.93
C TYR A 54 -15.45 -6.47 -22.72
N ASN A 55 -15.24 -5.96 -23.94
CA ASN A 55 -16.27 -5.36 -24.78
C ASN A 55 -17.40 -6.35 -25.14
N GLN A 56 -17.06 -7.63 -25.26
CA GLN A 56 -18.03 -8.71 -25.50
C GLN A 56 -18.68 -9.22 -24.19
N HIS A 57 -18.41 -8.58 -23.07
CA HIS A 57 -18.91 -8.97 -21.74
C HIS A 57 -18.54 -10.41 -21.32
N TYR A 58 -17.41 -10.90 -21.80
CA TYR A 58 -16.89 -12.20 -21.37
C TYR A 58 -16.24 -12.09 -19.99
N TYR A 59 -15.58 -10.94 -19.71
CA TYR A 59 -15.06 -10.55 -18.42
C TYR A 59 -15.45 -9.11 -18.06
N ASP A 60 -15.39 -8.78 -16.78
CA ASP A 60 -15.81 -7.49 -16.27
C ASP A 60 -14.72 -6.41 -16.36
N TYR A 61 -13.45 -6.83 -16.40
CA TYR A 61 -12.29 -5.92 -16.38
C TYR A 61 -11.09 -6.45 -17.13
N CYS A 62 -10.24 -5.51 -17.61
CA CYS A 62 -8.87 -5.78 -18.01
C CYS A 62 -7.92 -5.47 -16.87
N GLY A 63 -6.85 -6.25 -16.75
CA GLY A 63 -5.80 -6.06 -15.75
C GLY A 63 -4.40 -6.06 -16.37
N PHE A 64 -3.51 -5.25 -15.83
CA PHE A 64 -2.11 -5.17 -16.25
C PHE A 64 -1.20 -5.92 -15.27
N VAL A 65 -0.35 -6.80 -15.81
CA VAL A 65 0.58 -7.63 -15.01
C VAL A 65 1.96 -6.97 -14.94
N PHE A 66 2.51 -6.86 -13.75
CA PHE A 66 3.88 -6.39 -13.53
C PHE A 66 4.88 -7.51 -13.75
N ALA A 67 5.84 -7.32 -14.68
CA ALA A 67 6.74 -8.34 -15.20
C ALA A 67 8.25 -8.04 -14.97
N ASP A 68 8.58 -7.20 -13.99
CA ASP A 68 9.97 -6.77 -13.68
C ASP A 68 10.69 -6.13 -14.89
N ASN A 69 9.97 -5.34 -15.63
CA ASN A 69 10.45 -4.68 -16.85
C ASN A 69 10.48 -3.14 -16.75
N GLY A 70 10.68 -2.65 -15.53
CA GLY A 70 10.82 -1.21 -15.25
C GLY A 70 9.54 -0.50 -14.86
N TYR A 71 8.37 -1.14 -14.95
CA TYR A 71 7.12 -0.58 -14.44
C TYR A 71 6.92 -0.95 -12.99
N ILE A 72 6.58 0.06 -12.18
CA ILE A 72 6.28 -0.05 -10.75
C ILE A 72 4.83 0.35 -10.54
N GLY A 73 4.07 -0.50 -9.85
CA GLY A 73 2.71 -0.23 -9.43
C GLY A 73 2.64 0.05 -7.93
N ILE A 74 1.94 1.11 -7.55
CA ILE A 74 1.58 1.41 -6.17
C ILE A 74 0.07 1.33 -6.06
N ASP A 75 -0.44 0.57 -5.09
CA ASP A 75 -1.85 0.47 -4.75
C ASP A 75 -2.07 1.10 -3.37
N ILE A 76 -3.08 1.96 -3.26
CA ILE A 76 -3.49 2.61 -2.03
C ILE A 76 -4.95 2.24 -1.80
N ASP A 77 -5.22 1.39 -0.81
CA ASP A 77 -6.55 0.84 -0.55
C ASP A 77 -7.58 1.91 -0.12
N GLU A 78 -7.17 2.84 0.75
CA GLU A 78 -8.02 3.92 1.26
C GLU A 78 -7.44 5.29 0.87
N GLY A 79 -7.52 5.60 -0.43
CA GLY A 79 -7.04 6.86 -1.00
C GLY A 79 -7.97 8.05 -0.77
N TYR A 80 -9.23 7.80 -0.35
CA TYR A 80 -10.23 8.82 0.00
C TYR A 80 -10.65 8.68 1.45
N ASP A 81 -10.93 9.82 2.09
CA ASP A 81 -11.52 9.89 3.42
C ASP A 81 -13.05 9.69 3.39
N GLU A 82 -13.69 9.80 4.55
CA GLU A 82 -15.14 9.62 4.71
C GLU A 82 -15.96 10.71 3.97
N ASP A 83 -15.35 11.88 3.72
CA ASP A 83 -15.98 13.00 2.98
C ASP A 83 -15.74 12.91 1.46
N GLY A 84 -15.01 11.90 1.00
CA GLY A 84 -14.66 11.69 -0.41
C GLY A 84 -13.56 12.60 -0.92
N LEU A 85 -12.80 13.21 0.00
CA LEU A 85 -11.58 13.95 -0.31
C LEU A 85 -10.38 13.00 -0.34
N MET A 86 -9.33 13.38 -1.06
CA MET A 86 -8.10 12.59 -1.07
C MET A 86 -7.54 12.51 0.34
N SER A 87 -7.28 11.29 0.82
CA SER A 87 -6.70 11.07 2.15
C SER A 87 -5.29 11.68 2.23
N VAL A 88 -4.81 11.96 3.45
CA VAL A 88 -3.45 12.47 3.66
C VAL A 88 -2.41 11.52 3.07
N LEU A 89 -2.62 10.21 3.22
CA LEU A 89 -1.78 9.17 2.63
C LEU A 89 -1.79 9.23 1.09
N GLY A 90 -2.99 9.32 0.49
CA GLY A 90 -3.16 9.45 -0.95
C GLY A 90 -2.50 10.71 -1.49
N ALA A 91 -2.74 11.86 -0.85
CA ALA A 91 -2.16 13.13 -1.26
C ALA A 91 -0.63 13.15 -1.19
N ASP A 92 -0.05 12.54 -0.16
CA ASP A 92 1.40 12.44 0.00
C ASP A 92 2.04 11.62 -1.14
N ILE A 93 1.53 10.42 -1.41
CA ILE A 93 2.10 9.54 -2.41
C ILE A 93 1.84 10.05 -3.83
N VAL A 94 0.61 10.44 -4.16
CA VAL A 94 0.26 11.00 -5.48
C VAL A 94 1.05 12.27 -5.76
N GLY A 95 1.13 13.17 -4.75
CA GLY A 95 1.89 14.42 -4.85
C GLY A 95 3.39 14.22 -5.00
N LYS A 96 3.96 13.08 -4.56
CA LYS A 96 5.38 12.76 -4.74
C LYS A 96 5.65 12.07 -6.08
N CYS A 97 4.74 11.20 -6.50
CA CYS A 97 4.90 10.40 -7.71
C CYS A 97 4.79 11.22 -9.00
N HIS A 98 3.83 12.15 -9.09
CA HIS A 98 3.53 12.96 -10.28
C HIS A 98 3.39 12.12 -11.56
N SER A 99 2.85 10.91 -11.47
CA SER A 99 2.77 9.92 -12.53
C SER A 99 1.35 9.42 -12.72
N TYR A 100 1.10 8.64 -13.76
CA TYR A 100 -0.22 8.08 -14.04
C TYR A 100 -0.89 7.59 -12.77
N THR A 101 -2.05 8.14 -12.49
CA THR A 101 -2.85 7.82 -11.31
C THR A 101 -4.30 7.64 -11.71
N GLU A 102 -4.88 6.50 -11.34
CA GLU A 102 -6.29 6.19 -11.56
C GLU A 102 -6.99 5.81 -10.26
N LYS A 103 -8.30 5.98 -10.21
CA LYS A 103 -9.13 5.38 -9.17
C LYS A 103 -9.12 3.87 -9.31
N SER A 104 -8.90 3.16 -8.20
CA SER A 104 -9.05 1.72 -8.17
C SER A 104 -10.49 1.28 -8.46
N ARG A 105 -10.68 0.01 -8.78
CA ARG A 105 -12.02 -0.56 -9.06
C ARG A 105 -13.03 -0.30 -7.94
N SER A 106 -12.62 -0.35 -6.69
CA SER A 106 -13.49 -0.09 -5.53
C SER A 106 -13.97 1.36 -5.45
N GLY A 107 -13.31 2.29 -6.15
CA GLY A 107 -13.55 3.72 -6.09
C GLY A 107 -13.04 4.39 -4.80
N ARG A 108 -12.45 3.61 -3.88
CA ARG A 108 -11.94 4.12 -2.59
C ARG A 108 -10.43 4.33 -2.58
N GLY A 109 -9.72 3.68 -3.48
CA GLY A 109 -8.27 3.70 -3.55
C GLY A 109 -7.74 4.22 -4.87
N PHE A 110 -6.42 4.18 -5.01
CA PHE A 110 -5.68 4.61 -6.19
C PHE A 110 -4.71 3.54 -6.64
N HIS A 111 -4.56 3.43 -7.97
CA HIS A 111 -3.39 2.81 -8.59
C HIS A 111 -2.50 3.91 -9.16
N ILE A 112 -1.21 3.84 -8.88
CA ILE A 112 -0.20 4.75 -9.43
C ILE A 112 0.83 3.91 -10.14
N LEU A 113 1.18 4.28 -11.37
CA LEU A 113 2.20 3.60 -12.15
C LEU A 113 3.37 4.55 -12.43
N LEU A 114 4.59 4.06 -12.19
CA LEU A 114 5.84 4.78 -12.43
C LEU A 114 6.81 3.89 -13.21
N ARG A 115 7.85 4.50 -13.78
CA ARG A 115 9.02 3.76 -14.24
C ARG A 115 10.20 3.98 -13.29
N GLY A 116 10.94 2.90 -13.06
CA GLY A 116 12.12 2.89 -12.22
C GLY A 116 12.48 1.49 -11.73
N THR A 117 13.22 1.42 -10.65
CA THR A 117 13.70 0.18 -10.05
C THR A 117 13.19 0.00 -8.63
N LEU A 118 12.94 -1.24 -8.25
CA LEU A 118 12.51 -1.62 -6.91
C LEU A 118 13.40 -2.77 -6.41
N PRO A 119 14.00 -2.71 -5.21
CA PRO A 119 14.95 -3.73 -4.74
C PRO A 119 14.31 -5.08 -4.38
N PHE A 120 12.99 -5.18 -4.42
CA PHE A 120 12.21 -6.39 -4.14
C PHE A 120 11.07 -6.55 -5.15
N LYS A 121 10.43 -7.72 -5.22
CA LYS A 121 9.32 -7.99 -6.17
C LYS A 121 8.05 -7.21 -5.85
N GLY A 122 7.74 -7.12 -4.57
CA GLY A 122 6.59 -6.40 -4.06
C GLY A 122 6.49 -6.49 -2.55
N LYS A 123 5.84 -5.51 -1.95
CA LYS A 123 5.52 -5.43 -0.52
C LYS A 123 4.19 -4.73 -0.30
N ASN A 124 3.55 -5.06 0.81
CA ASN A 124 2.41 -4.34 1.37
C ASN A 124 2.71 -3.92 2.79
N ASN A 125 1.98 -2.95 3.30
CA ASN A 125 2.07 -2.53 4.68
C ASN A 125 0.68 -2.42 5.34
N LEU A 126 0.66 -2.22 6.65
CA LEU A 126 -0.58 -2.13 7.42
C LEU A 126 -1.35 -0.80 7.20
N ALA A 127 -0.72 0.18 6.56
CA ALA A 127 -1.38 1.44 6.21
C ALA A 127 -2.20 1.35 4.91
N GLY A 128 -2.24 0.17 4.27
CA GLY A 128 -2.96 -0.04 3.01
C GLY A 128 -2.20 0.48 1.80
N VAL A 129 -0.86 0.54 1.87
CA VAL A 129 0.01 0.82 0.71
C VAL A 129 0.66 -0.47 0.27
N GLU A 130 0.52 -0.78 -1.01
CA GLU A 130 1.21 -1.87 -1.68
C GLU A 130 2.10 -1.31 -2.80
N ILE A 131 3.28 -1.91 -3.03
CA ILE A 131 4.18 -1.54 -4.12
C ILE A 131 4.75 -2.80 -4.78
N TYR A 132 4.73 -2.85 -6.11
CA TYR A 132 5.09 -4.03 -6.89
C TYR A 132 5.85 -3.69 -8.17
N LYS A 133 6.79 -4.55 -8.56
CA LYS A 133 7.39 -4.60 -9.89
C LYS A 133 7.16 -5.93 -10.61
N ALA A 134 6.73 -6.96 -9.87
CA ALA A 134 6.52 -8.30 -10.41
C ALA A 134 5.53 -9.13 -9.59
N ALA A 135 5.03 -10.22 -10.19
CA ALA A 135 4.18 -11.21 -9.55
C ALA A 135 2.86 -10.64 -8.98
N ARG A 136 2.38 -9.57 -9.57
CA ARG A 136 1.12 -8.91 -9.24
C ARG A 136 0.46 -8.39 -10.51
N TYR A 137 -0.86 -8.25 -10.51
CA TYR A 137 -1.59 -7.50 -11.51
C TYR A 137 -2.51 -6.49 -10.85
N PHE A 138 -2.80 -5.40 -11.54
CA PHE A 138 -3.81 -4.44 -11.15
C PHE A 138 -4.97 -4.49 -12.14
N ILE A 139 -6.20 -4.49 -11.63
CA ILE A 139 -7.38 -4.22 -12.45
C ILE A 139 -7.33 -2.76 -12.86
N MET A 140 -7.14 -2.52 -14.16
CA MET A 140 -7.04 -1.17 -14.69
C MET A 140 -8.42 -0.57 -14.93
N THR A 141 -8.61 0.67 -14.55
CA THR A 141 -9.88 1.37 -14.71
C THR A 141 -9.82 2.48 -15.76
N GLY A 142 -8.64 3.03 -16.02
CA GLY A 142 -8.49 4.24 -16.82
C GLY A 142 -9.22 5.47 -16.25
N ASN A 143 -9.79 5.36 -15.04
CA ASN A 143 -10.44 6.48 -14.36
C ASN A 143 -9.37 7.42 -13.77
N THR A 144 -8.69 8.12 -14.66
CA THR A 144 -7.52 8.93 -14.35
C THR A 144 -7.90 10.15 -13.50
N LEU A 145 -6.98 10.52 -12.59
CA LEU A 145 -7.10 11.68 -11.73
C LEU A 145 -6.30 12.86 -12.30
N LEU A 146 -5.19 13.21 -11.63
CA LEU A 146 -4.41 14.40 -11.95
C LEU A 146 -3.38 14.15 -13.07
N TYR A 147 -2.80 12.95 -13.12
CA TYR A 147 -1.69 12.61 -14.00
C TYR A 147 -2.07 11.48 -14.94
N ARG A 148 -1.80 11.65 -16.23
CA ARG A 148 -2.20 10.72 -17.29
C ARG A 148 -1.03 9.97 -17.93
N GLU A 149 0.19 10.39 -17.67
CA GLU A 149 1.40 9.82 -18.25
C GLU A 149 2.21 9.08 -17.19
N ILE A 150 2.87 8.00 -17.57
CA ILE A 150 3.79 7.29 -16.70
C ILE A 150 5.14 7.99 -16.76
N ILE A 151 5.63 8.42 -15.60
CA ILE A 151 6.89 9.15 -15.47
C ILE A 151 7.96 8.21 -14.91
N GLU A 152 9.19 8.35 -15.39
CA GLU A 152 10.36 7.78 -14.72
C GLU A 152 10.71 8.67 -13.53
N ASN A 153 10.54 8.14 -12.33
CA ASN A 153 10.74 8.90 -11.09
C ASN A 153 11.29 8.01 -9.97
N GLN A 154 12.59 7.73 -10.03
CA GLN A 154 13.26 6.92 -9.02
C GLN A 154 13.23 7.57 -7.63
N GLU A 155 13.34 8.91 -7.56
CA GLU A 155 13.28 9.64 -6.28
C GLU A 155 11.94 9.41 -5.56
N ALA A 156 10.84 9.37 -6.30
CA ALA A 156 9.53 9.09 -5.71
C ALA A 156 9.40 7.63 -5.25
N ILE A 157 9.92 6.68 -6.03
CA ILE A 157 9.97 5.27 -5.63
C ILE A 157 10.77 5.10 -4.35
N ASP A 158 11.96 5.69 -4.29
CA ASP A 158 12.84 5.65 -3.10
C ASP A 158 12.17 6.28 -1.89
N TYR A 159 11.49 7.42 -2.07
CA TYR A 159 10.70 8.07 -1.02
C TYR A 159 9.60 7.16 -0.48
N VAL A 160 8.82 6.54 -1.36
CA VAL A 160 7.73 5.64 -0.94
C VAL A 160 8.30 4.42 -0.21
N VAL A 161 9.38 3.83 -0.71
CA VAL A 161 10.06 2.70 -0.06
C VAL A 161 10.60 3.10 1.30
N GLU A 162 11.28 4.25 1.39
CA GLU A 162 11.88 4.72 2.63
C GLU A 162 10.84 5.03 3.71
N LYS A 163 9.77 5.71 3.31
CA LYS A 163 8.74 6.19 4.25
C LYS A 163 7.75 5.10 4.66
N TYR A 164 7.34 4.26 3.71
CA TYR A 164 6.24 3.31 3.92
C TYR A 164 6.71 1.87 4.07
N PHE A 165 7.96 1.56 3.67
CA PHE A 165 8.55 0.22 3.76
C PHE A 165 9.99 0.28 4.34
N PRO A 166 10.20 0.87 5.50
CA PRO A 166 11.54 1.08 6.07
C PRO A 166 12.33 -0.22 6.24
N GLU A 167 11.65 -1.34 6.46
CA GLU A 167 12.25 -2.67 6.60
C GLU A 167 12.85 -3.22 5.29
N ALA A 168 12.54 -2.62 4.15
CA ALA A 168 13.03 -3.08 2.86
C ALA A 168 14.50 -2.77 2.61
N ARG A 169 15.09 -1.84 3.34
CA ARG A 169 16.51 -1.47 3.24
C ARG A 169 17.46 -2.45 3.94
N GLU A 170 16.98 -3.20 4.93
CA GLU A 170 17.82 -4.11 5.72
C GLU A 170 18.18 -5.42 4.99
N THR A 171 17.65 -5.67 3.79
CA THR A 171 17.84 -6.94 3.08
C THR A 171 19.04 -7.00 2.14
N SER A 172 19.86 -5.94 2.02
CA SER A 172 21.11 -5.97 1.24
C SER A 172 22.30 -6.58 2.00
N ASP A 173 22.23 -6.66 3.34
CA ASP A 173 23.20 -7.37 4.16
C ASP A 173 22.49 -8.47 4.97
N LYS A 174 22.90 -9.71 4.71
CA LYS A 174 22.36 -10.93 5.29
C LYS A 174 22.31 -10.86 6.83
N VAL A 175 21.15 -10.54 7.39
CA VAL A 175 20.77 -11.00 8.73
C VAL A 175 19.34 -11.48 8.64
N VAL A 176 19.16 -12.78 8.81
CA VAL A 176 17.85 -13.40 9.03
C VAL A 176 17.35 -12.91 10.38
N VAL A 177 16.45 -11.95 10.37
CA VAL A 177 15.69 -11.54 11.56
C VAL A 177 14.22 -11.79 11.29
N GLY A 178 13.59 -12.48 12.22
CA GLY A 178 12.21 -12.98 12.13
C GLY A 178 11.15 -11.91 11.84
N ARG A 179 9.96 -12.38 11.54
CA ARG A 179 8.78 -11.68 11.02
C ARG A 179 8.16 -10.54 11.87
N ASP A 180 8.87 -9.97 12.85
CA ASP A 180 8.29 -9.13 13.90
C ASP A 180 9.01 -7.79 14.10
N LYS A 181 9.24 -7.02 13.02
CA LYS A 181 9.63 -5.60 13.18
C LYS A 181 8.51 -4.66 12.73
N ILE A 182 7.47 -4.68 13.48
CA ILE A 182 6.48 -3.62 13.68
C ILE A 182 7.21 -2.49 14.46
N TYR A 183 6.83 -1.22 14.22
CA TYR A 183 7.25 -0.15 15.12
C TYR A 183 6.92 -0.56 16.56
N ALA A 184 7.93 -1.05 17.25
CA ALA A 184 7.82 -1.62 18.58
C ALA A 184 8.64 -0.78 19.56
N PRO A 185 8.16 -0.61 20.79
CA PRO A 185 8.94 0.05 21.82
C PRO A 185 10.21 -0.74 22.11
N VAL A 186 11.33 -0.03 22.24
CA VAL A 186 12.56 -0.59 22.80
C VAL A 186 12.41 -0.54 24.31
N TRP A 187 12.59 -1.66 24.97
CA TRP A 187 12.51 -1.73 26.43
C TRP A 187 13.89 -1.38 27.00
N GLU A 188 14.01 -0.18 27.58
CA GLU A 188 15.16 0.18 28.41
C GLU A 188 14.79 0.00 29.88
N GLU A 189 15.76 -0.45 30.66
CA GLU A 189 15.62 -0.62 32.11
C GLU A 189 16.12 0.63 32.85
N PRO A 190 15.29 1.63 33.12
CA PRO A 190 15.70 2.69 34.03
C PRO A 190 15.66 2.18 35.47
N VAL A 191 16.81 2.15 36.09
CA VAL A 191 16.92 1.85 37.54
C VAL A 191 16.47 3.09 38.33
N VAL A 192 15.27 3.06 38.89
CA VAL A 192 14.81 4.08 39.84
C VAL A 192 14.56 3.41 41.20
N ASN A 193 15.31 3.81 42.19
CA ASN A 193 15.20 3.32 43.59
C ASN A 193 15.32 1.79 43.75
N GLY A 194 16.21 1.15 42.98
CA GLY A 194 16.47 -0.28 43.11
C GLY A 194 15.35 -1.20 42.62
N ARG A 195 14.33 -0.66 41.95
CA ARG A 195 13.26 -1.41 41.28
C ARG A 195 13.26 -1.07 39.79
N VAL A 196 13.41 -2.09 38.97
CA VAL A 196 13.31 -1.99 37.52
C VAL A 196 11.84 -1.72 37.19
N LYS A 197 11.53 -0.52 36.69
CA LYS A 197 10.26 -0.24 36.04
C LYS A 197 10.52 -0.29 34.52
N LEU A 198 10.19 -1.37 33.88
CA LEU A 198 10.18 -1.46 32.43
C LEU A 198 9.16 -0.43 31.91
N ARG A 199 9.65 0.59 31.22
CA ARG A 199 8.82 1.50 30.43
C ARG A 199 9.23 1.36 28.97
N PRO A 200 8.26 1.30 28.04
CA PRO A 200 8.59 1.29 26.62
C PRO A 200 9.24 2.61 26.24
N VAL A 201 10.38 2.55 25.57
CA VAL A 201 11.02 3.70 24.94
C VAL A 201 10.61 3.68 23.47
N TYR A 202 9.92 4.72 23.04
CA TYR A 202 9.50 4.85 21.65
C TYR A 202 10.52 5.68 20.88
N PRO A 203 11.07 5.17 19.75
CA PRO A 203 11.89 5.94 18.85
C PRO A 203 11.14 7.20 18.38
N ARG A 204 11.87 8.29 18.09
CA ARG A 204 11.27 9.51 17.58
C ARG A 204 10.52 9.23 16.27
N ILE A 205 9.28 9.68 16.18
CA ILE A 205 8.42 9.55 15.00
C ILE A 205 8.43 10.89 14.25
N PRO A 206 8.97 10.93 13.02
CA PRO A 206 9.00 12.15 12.23
C PRO A 206 7.60 12.67 11.90
N ASP A 207 7.49 13.98 11.66
CA ASP A 207 6.27 14.56 11.09
C ASP A 207 5.92 13.87 9.75
N GLY A 208 4.62 13.65 9.51
CA GLY A 208 4.13 12.91 8.35
C GLY A 208 4.11 11.37 8.49
N SER A 209 4.81 10.79 9.50
CA SER A 209 4.77 9.34 9.78
C SER A 209 4.00 8.98 11.06
N ARG A 210 3.54 9.97 11.80
CA ARG A 210 2.92 9.81 13.13
C ARG A 210 1.69 8.91 13.09
N ASN A 211 0.77 9.18 12.18
CA ASN A 211 -0.46 8.41 12.06
C ASN A 211 -0.18 6.93 11.74
N ILE A 212 0.72 6.67 10.80
CA ILE A 212 1.10 5.31 10.37
C ILE A 212 1.77 4.55 11.51
N CYS A 213 2.75 5.15 12.19
CA CYS A 213 3.46 4.51 13.29
C CYS A 213 2.51 4.21 14.46
N LEU A 214 1.65 5.15 14.82
CA LEU A 214 0.69 4.95 15.90
C LEU A 214 -0.42 3.96 15.54
N THR A 215 -0.82 3.88 14.27
CA THR A 215 -1.75 2.85 13.77
C THR A 215 -1.11 1.46 13.83
N SER A 216 0.16 1.34 13.45
CA SER A 216 0.92 0.09 13.57
C SER A 216 1.05 -0.36 15.02
N LEU A 217 1.38 0.55 15.93
CA LEU A 217 1.42 0.28 17.37
C LEU A 217 0.07 -0.20 17.90
N ALA A 218 -1.02 0.48 17.53
CA ALA A 218 -2.36 0.09 17.93
C ALA A 218 -2.73 -1.33 17.43
N GLY A 219 -2.38 -1.65 16.20
CA GLY A 219 -2.58 -2.98 15.61
C GLY A 219 -1.82 -4.08 16.35
N MET A 220 -0.56 -3.82 16.68
CA MET A 220 0.28 -4.74 17.46
C MET A 220 -0.35 -5.01 18.84
N LEU A 221 -0.71 -3.96 19.57
CA LEU A 221 -1.34 -4.09 20.90
C LEU A 221 -2.68 -4.83 20.83
N HIS A 222 -3.48 -4.57 19.81
CA HIS A 222 -4.74 -5.27 19.59
C HIS A 222 -4.51 -6.76 19.37
N ASN A 223 -3.52 -7.13 18.55
CA ASN A 223 -3.17 -8.54 18.29
C ASN A 223 -2.60 -9.24 19.53
N GLN A 224 -1.96 -8.49 20.43
CA GLN A 224 -1.47 -8.99 21.71
C GLN A 224 -2.57 -9.10 22.79
N GLY A 225 -3.80 -8.69 22.49
CA GLY A 225 -4.92 -8.88 23.39
C GLY A 225 -5.25 -7.69 24.29
N TYR A 226 -4.60 -6.55 24.07
CA TYR A 226 -4.91 -5.34 24.84
C TYR A 226 -6.34 -4.86 24.59
N SER A 227 -6.99 -4.35 25.63
CA SER A 227 -8.30 -3.73 25.53
C SER A 227 -8.21 -2.36 24.85
N LYS A 228 -9.33 -1.89 24.31
CA LYS A 228 -9.39 -0.57 23.66
C LYS A 228 -8.89 0.58 24.54
N SER A 229 -9.21 0.55 25.84
CA SER A 229 -8.72 1.55 26.80
C SER A 229 -7.21 1.50 26.96
N GLN A 230 -6.64 0.31 27.09
CA GLN A 230 -5.19 0.13 27.20
C GLN A 230 -4.46 0.57 25.92
N ILE A 231 -5.00 0.24 24.75
CA ILE A 231 -4.46 0.70 23.46
C ILE A 231 -4.47 2.23 23.41
N TYR A 232 -5.57 2.87 23.79
CA TYR A 232 -5.66 4.32 23.74
C TYR A 232 -4.68 5.01 24.73
N GLU A 233 -4.51 4.49 25.94
CA GLU A 233 -3.54 4.98 26.90
C GLU A 233 -2.11 4.88 26.38
N GLU A 234 -1.76 3.76 25.75
CA GLU A 234 -0.44 3.54 25.17
C GLU A 234 -0.18 4.46 23.97
N LEU A 235 -1.19 4.66 23.11
CA LEU A 235 -1.09 5.62 22.01
C LEU A 235 -0.89 7.05 22.51
N LEU A 236 -1.57 7.45 23.58
CA LEU A 236 -1.39 8.76 24.22
C LEU A 236 0.04 8.94 24.70
N TYR A 237 0.59 7.94 25.37
CA TYR A 237 1.95 7.97 25.86
C TYR A 237 2.96 8.05 24.71
N ALA A 238 2.89 7.13 23.75
CA ALA A 238 3.77 7.11 22.57
C ALA A 238 3.73 8.43 21.79
N ASN A 239 2.53 8.99 21.60
CA ASN A 239 2.34 10.27 20.93
C ASN A 239 3.03 11.43 21.66
N THR A 240 2.98 11.41 22.99
CA THR A 240 3.57 12.47 23.82
C THR A 240 5.10 12.42 23.82
N VAL A 241 5.68 11.21 23.85
CA VAL A 241 7.13 11.04 24.02
C VAL A 241 7.89 10.92 22.71
N ALA A 242 7.22 10.50 21.63
CA ALA A 242 7.88 10.19 20.36
C ALA A 242 7.48 11.10 19.21
N CYS A 243 6.29 11.71 19.22
CA CYS A 243 5.83 12.58 18.12
C CYS A 243 6.16 14.05 18.37
N ASP A 244 6.63 14.75 17.32
CA ASP A 244 6.91 16.17 17.38
C ASP A 244 6.50 16.87 16.04
N PRO A 245 5.44 17.70 16.07
CA PRO A 245 4.47 17.88 17.15
C PRO A 245 3.59 16.64 17.37
N PRO A 246 3.02 16.41 18.56
CA PRO A 246 2.10 15.29 18.80
C PRO A 246 0.79 15.46 17.99
N LEU A 247 0.16 14.34 17.62
CA LEU A 247 -1.19 14.32 17.05
C LEU A 247 -2.22 14.78 18.09
N ASP A 248 -3.34 15.32 17.62
CA ASP A 248 -4.43 15.67 18.51
C ASP A 248 -5.16 14.42 19.08
N ARG A 249 -5.96 14.64 20.12
CA ARG A 249 -6.65 13.53 20.81
C ARG A 249 -7.75 12.88 19.97
N ASN A 250 -8.31 13.59 18.98
CA ASN A 250 -9.37 13.03 18.12
C ASN A 250 -8.75 12.11 17.08
N GLU A 251 -7.57 12.48 16.54
CA GLU A 251 -6.79 11.61 15.66
C GLU A 251 -6.42 10.31 16.39
N LEU A 252 -5.92 10.38 17.63
CA LEU A 252 -5.62 9.17 18.43
C LEU A 252 -6.84 8.29 18.68
N ARG A 253 -7.99 8.91 18.93
CA ARG A 253 -9.26 8.17 19.08
C ARG A 253 -9.67 7.49 17.79
N THR A 254 -9.48 8.17 16.66
CA THR A 254 -9.77 7.63 15.31
C THR A 254 -8.90 6.42 15.03
N ILE A 255 -7.58 6.51 15.27
CA ILE A 255 -6.65 5.39 15.14
C ILE A 255 -7.09 4.22 16.01
N CYS A 256 -7.34 4.46 17.30
CA CYS A 256 -7.76 3.42 18.24
C CYS A 256 -9.07 2.74 17.79
N ASN A 257 -10.05 3.53 17.35
CA ASN A 257 -11.33 3.02 16.86
C ASN A 257 -11.18 2.19 15.58
N SER A 258 -10.35 2.62 14.64
CA SER A 258 -10.16 1.92 13.37
C SER A 258 -9.63 0.50 13.59
N VAL A 259 -8.63 0.36 14.45
CA VAL A 259 -7.98 -0.93 14.74
C VAL A 259 -8.90 -1.86 15.55
N THR A 260 -9.65 -1.33 16.52
CA THR A 260 -10.49 -2.15 17.41
C THR A 260 -11.85 -2.54 16.82
N ARG A 261 -12.19 -2.10 15.61
CA ARG A 261 -13.41 -2.53 14.88
C ARG A 261 -13.31 -3.96 14.37
N TYR A 262 -12.12 -4.47 14.12
CA TYR A 262 -11.93 -5.82 13.62
C TYR A 262 -12.08 -6.81 14.76
N LYS A 263 -13.02 -7.78 14.59
CA LYS A 263 -13.12 -8.91 15.51
C LYS A 263 -11.85 -9.76 15.39
N ARG A 264 -11.33 -10.17 16.52
CA ARG A 264 -10.22 -11.15 16.60
C ARG A 264 -10.62 -12.46 16.01
#